data_5923423e66d5ec19a46d4fc7c58e197d
#
_entry.id   5923423e66d5ec19a46d4fc7c58e197d
#
_cell.length_a   1.000
_cell.length_b   1.000
_cell.length_c   1.000
_cell.angle_alpha   90.00
_cell.angle_beta   90.00
_cell.angle_gamma   90.00
#
_symmetry.space_group_name_H-M   'P 1'
#
loop_
_entity.id
_entity.type
_entity.pdbx_description
1 polymer ?
#
loop_
_entity_poly.entity_id
_entity_poly.type
_entity_poly.pdbx_seq_one_letter_code
_entity_poly.pdbx_strand_id
1 'polypeptide(L)'
;MSTIMKDFTDVKLEIFVPKEYSLKIRDALAEIGVGRVGNYDHCLAIYPVQGYYRPLPGAEPFDGQIEKISETVEYKIEVNCVRELVNEAIKVIRKIHPYEEPLVNVIPLANHLFDMKSMSGQ
;
A
#
# COMPACT_ATOMS: atom_id res chain seq x y z
N MET A 1 18.35 -11.20 13.51
CA MET A 1 17.01 -11.18 12.93
C MET A 1 16.39 -12.56 12.98
N SER A 2 15.14 -12.63 13.33
CA SER A 2 14.41 -13.90 13.40
C SER A 2 14.29 -14.56 12.02
N THR A 3 14.39 -15.90 11.97
CA THR A 3 14.18 -16.67 10.75
C THR A 3 12.77 -16.44 10.16
N ILE A 4 11.76 -16.26 11.05
CA ILE A 4 10.37 -16.02 10.64
C ILE A 4 10.27 -14.77 9.78
N MET A 5 11.00 -13.72 10.10
CA MET A 5 11.00 -12.47 9.33
C MET A 5 11.61 -12.63 7.94
N LYS A 6 12.50 -13.60 7.76
CA LYS A 6 13.11 -13.88 6.46
C LYS A 6 12.26 -14.80 5.60
N ASP A 7 11.38 -15.58 6.22
CA ASP A 7 10.67 -16.66 5.56
C ASP A 7 9.27 -16.27 5.08
N PHE A 8 8.88 -15.01 5.23
CA PHE A 8 7.57 -14.59 4.72
C PHE A 8 7.55 -14.63 3.20
N THR A 9 6.42 -15.03 2.65
CA THR A 9 6.20 -15.13 1.20
C THR A 9 5.34 -14.00 0.66
N ASP A 10 4.52 -13.43 1.53
CA ASP A 10 3.56 -12.40 1.15
C ASP A 10 3.61 -11.26 2.15
N VAL A 11 3.26 -10.09 1.67
CA VAL A 11 3.14 -8.89 2.49
C VAL A 11 1.79 -8.25 2.24
N LYS A 12 1.40 -7.39 3.16
CA LYS A 12 0.32 -6.44 2.97
C LYS A 12 0.95 -5.08 2.75
N LEU A 13 0.57 -4.41 1.68
CA LEU A 13 0.93 -3.02 1.45
C LEU A 13 -0.18 -2.14 1.97
N GLU A 14 0.19 -1.10 2.72
CA GLU A 14 -0.71 -0.03 3.12
C GLU A 14 -0.23 1.25 2.48
N ILE A 15 -1.09 1.87 1.69
CA ILE A 15 -0.73 3.06 0.92
C ILE A 15 -1.73 4.16 1.26
N PHE A 16 -1.20 5.31 1.70
CA PHE A 16 -2.03 6.48 1.98
C PHE A 16 -1.89 7.46 0.82
N VAL A 17 -2.99 7.83 0.20
CA VAL A 17 -2.96 8.57 -1.07
C VAL A 17 -4.17 9.49 -1.18
N PRO A 18 -4.06 10.66 -1.84
CA PRO A 18 -5.24 11.45 -2.17
C PRO A 18 -6.22 10.65 -3.03
N LYS A 19 -7.49 10.85 -2.80
CA LYS A 19 -8.58 10.13 -3.47
C LYS A 19 -8.38 10.07 -4.99
N GLU A 20 -7.97 11.19 -5.59
CA GLU A 20 -7.88 11.34 -7.04
C GLU A 20 -6.88 10.39 -7.69
N TYR A 21 -5.93 9.87 -6.92
CA TYR A 21 -4.89 8.98 -7.42
C TYR A 21 -5.12 7.52 -7.05
N SER A 22 -6.13 7.23 -6.23
CA SER A 22 -6.32 5.88 -5.67
C SER A 22 -6.61 4.84 -6.75
N LEU A 23 -7.47 5.15 -7.71
CA LEU A 23 -7.81 4.18 -8.75
C LEU A 23 -6.67 3.97 -9.74
N LYS A 24 -5.87 5.00 -9.99
CA LYS A 24 -4.67 4.85 -10.85
C LYS A 24 -3.66 3.91 -10.20
N ILE A 25 -3.46 4.02 -8.90
CA ILE A 25 -2.56 3.12 -8.17
C ILE A 25 -3.13 1.71 -8.18
N ARG A 26 -4.43 1.54 -7.93
CA ARG A 26 -5.09 0.23 -8.01
C ARG A 26 -4.81 -0.45 -9.34
N ASP A 27 -5.04 0.25 -10.43
CA ASP A 27 -4.91 -0.34 -11.77
C ASP A 27 -3.46 -0.63 -12.13
N ALA A 28 -2.55 0.27 -11.75
CA ALA A 28 -1.13 0.07 -12.00
C ALA A 28 -0.56 -1.12 -11.21
N LEU A 29 -1.00 -1.30 -9.97
CA LEU A 29 -0.60 -2.46 -9.17
C LEU A 29 -1.15 -3.75 -9.77
N ALA A 30 -2.40 -3.74 -10.21
CA ALA A 30 -3.00 -4.92 -10.84
C ALA A 30 -2.26 -5.31 -12.12
N GLU A 31 -1.79 -4.33 -12.88
CA GLU A 31 -1.07 -4.57 -14.13
C GLU A 31 0.22 -5.35 -13.91
N ILE A 32 0.90 -5.13 -12.78
CA ILE A 32 2.13 -5.86 -12.47
C ILE A 32 1.89 -7.13 -11.64
N GLY A 33 0.62 -7.49 -11.39
CA GLY A 33 0.26 -8.73 -10.70
C GLY A 33 0.05 -8.60 -9.20
N VAL A 34 0.03 -7.38 -8.66
CA VAL A 34 -0.26 -7.15 -7.24
C VAL A 34 -1.77 -7.17 -7.02
N GLY A 35 -2.22 -7.81 -5.94
CA GLY A 35 -3.64 -7.95 -5.65
C GLY A 35 -4.29 -9.13 -6.37
N ARG A 36 -3.49 -10.10 -6.77
CA ARG A 36 -4.00 -11.33 -7.38
C ARG A 36 -4.33 -12.35 -6.30
N VAL A 37 -5.54 -12.90 -6.35
CA VAL A 37 -5.98 -13.98 -5.45
C VAL A 37 -6.64 -15.05 -6.32
N GLY A 38 -5.95 -16.18 -6.51
CA GLY A 38 -6.42 -17.23 -7.39
C GLY A 38 -6.69 -16.73 -8.79
N ASN A 39 -7.92 -16.85 -9.26
CA ASN A 39 -8.34 -16.40 -10.59
C ASN A 39 -8.99 -15.00 -10.57
N TYR A 40 -8.69 -14.21 -9.55
CA TYR A 40 -9.17 -12.83 -9.43
C TYR A 40 -7.98 -11.87 -9.38
N ASP A 41 -8.10 -10.75 -10.04
CA ASP A 41 -7.15 -9.65 -9.90
C ASP A 41 -7.87 -8.42 -9.32
N HIS A 42 -7.13 -7.33 -9.12
CA HIS A 42 -7.66 -6.10 -8.52
C HIS A 42 -8.25 -6.34 -7.13
N CYS A 43 -7.76 -7.35 -6.40
CA CYS A 43 -8.26 -7.68 -5.06
C CYS A 43 -7.58 -6.78 -4.04
N LEU A 44 -8.28 -5.73 -3.62
CA LEU A 44 -7.78 -4.82 -2.61
C LEU A 44 -8.95 -4.07 -1.96
N ALA A 45 -8.66 -3.38 -0.88
CA ALA A 45 -9.64 -2.55 -0.21
C ALA A 45 -9.17 -1.09 -0.24
N ILE A 46 -10.11 -0.19 -0.44
CA ILE A 46 -9.86 1.25 -0.39
C ILE A 46 -10.91 1.87 0.51
N TYR A 47 -10.47 2.70 1.45
CA TYR A 47 -11.41 3.39 2.35
C TYR A 47 -10.82 4.74 2.79
N PRO A 48 -11.71 5.69 3.13
CA PRO A 48 -11.27 7.01 3.55
C PRO A 48 -10.70 6.97 4.97
N VAL A 49 -9.65 7.77 5.21
CA VAL A 49 -9.08 7.97 6.53
C VAL A 49 -8.84 9.46 6.73
N GLN A 50 -8.88 9.90 8.00
CA GLN A 50 -8.52 11.26 8.37
C GLN A 50 -7.00 11.30 8.55
N GLY A 51 -6.32 12.05 7.68
CA GLY A 51 -4.87 12.14 7.69
C GLY A 51 -4.37 13.47 8.24
N TYR A 52 -3.19 13.45 8.82
CA TYR A 52 -2.53 14.63 9.34
C TYR A 52 -1.07 14.62 8.94
N TYR A 53 -0.54 15.79 8.62
CA TYR A 53 0.89 15.96 8.43
C TYR A 53 1.25 17.43 8.62
N ARG A 54 2.52 17.69 8.84
CA ARG A 54 3.03 19.05 9.04
C ARG A 54 4.34 19.20 8.27
N PRO A 55 4.34 19.93 7.15
CA PRO A 55 5.57 20.18 6.42
C PRO A 55 6.57 20.96 7.28
N LEU A 56 7.80 20.50 7.29
CA LEU A 56 8.88 21.14 8.02
C LEU A 56 9.70 22.00 7.06
N PRO A 57 10.51 22.97 7.58
CA PRO A 57 11.39 23.75 6.71
C PRO A 57 12.25 22.86 5.83
N GLY A 58 12.30 23.15 4.53
CA GLY A 58 13.00 22.35 3.54
C GLY A 58 12.09 21.40 2.75
N ALA A 59 10.84 21.19 3.18
CA ALA A 59 9.90 20.38 2.45
C ALA A 59 9.36 21.14 1.24
N GLU A 60 9.02 20.37 0.19
CA GLU A 60 8.31 20.86 -0.99
C GLU A 60 6.98 20.11 -1.09
N PRO A 61 5.98 20.47 -0.26
CA PRO A 61 4.76 19.69 -0.18
C PRO A 61 3.90 19.84 -1.43
N PHE A 62 3.25 18.75 -1.83
CA PHE A 62 2.22 18.76 -2.85
C PHE A 62 1.05 19.66 -2.42
N ASP A 63 0.72 19.61 -1.13
CA ASP A 63 -0.33 20.42 -0.52
C ASP A 63 0.09 20.75 0.91
N GLY A 64 -0.47 21.82 1.46
CA GLY A 64 -0.17 22.25 2.81
C GLY A 64 0.87 23.35 2.87
N GLN A 65 1.12 23.83 4.08
CA GLN A 65 2.02 24.96 4.35
C GLN A 65 3.08 24.56 5.37
N ILE A 66 4.27 25.12 5.19
CA ILE A 66 5.40 24.87 6.10
C ILE A 66 5.00 25.23 7.54
N GLU A 67 5.31 24.32 8.46
CA GLU A 67 5.08 24.44 9.91
C GLU A 67 3.61 24.57 10.33
N LYS A 68 2.68 24.21 9.43
CA LYS A 68 1.25 24.14 9.77
C LYS A 68 0.76 22.71 9.64
N ILE A 69 -0.02 22.27 10.63
CA ILE A 69 -0.65 20.95 10.58
C ILE A 69 -1.73 20.99 9.50
N SER A 70 -1.59 20.11 8.52
CA SER A 70 -2.63 19.87 7.53
C SER A 70 -3.52 18.73 8.01
N GLU A 71 -4.82 18.91 7.84
CA GLU A 71 -5.83 17.91 8.15
C GLU A 71 -6.57 17.63 6.85
N THR A 72 -6.51 16.39 6.39
CA THR A 72 -7.06 16.05 5.09
C THR A 72 -7.68 14.66 5.12
N VAL A 73 -8.66 14.45 4.24
CA VAL A 73 -9.18 13.10 4.02
C VAL A 73 -8.33 12.46 2.94
N GLU A 74 -7.70 11.35 3.29
CA GLU A 74 -6.94 10.55 2.36
C GLU A 74 -7.64 9.21 2.16
N TYR A 75 -7.24 8.48 1.14
CA TYR A 75 -7.68 7.10 0.95
C TYR A 75 -6.54 6.17 1.33
N LYS A 76 -6.89 5.13 2.06
CA LYS A 76 -5.96 4.06 2.40
C LYS A 76 -6.24 2.86 1.52
N ILE A 77 -5.21 2.40 0.82
CA ILE A 77 -5.28 1.19 0.00
C ILE A 77 -4.60 0.07 0.78
N GLU A 78 -5.30 -1.05 0.93
CA GLU A 78 -4.72 -2.27 1.51
C GLU A 78 -4.76 -3.35 0.45
N VAL A 79 -3.60 -3.93 0.16
CA VAL A 79 -3.48 -4.94 -0.87
C VAL A 79 -2.39 -5.93 -0.52
N ASN A 80 -2.65 -7.21 -0.77
CA ASN A 80 -1.64 -8.24 -0.57
C ASN A 80 -0.75 -8.36 -1.80
N CYS A 81 0.50 -8.65 -1.55
CA CYS A 81 1.52 -8.68 -2.59
C CYS A 81 2.50 -9.81 -2.28
N VAL A 82 2.87 -10.58 -3.29
CA VAL A 82 3.97 -11.54 -3.12
C VAL A 82 5.27 -10.77 -2.91
N ARG A 83 6.14 -11.34 -2.10
CA ARG A 83 7.40 -10.70 -1.71
C ARG A 83 8.22 -10.24 -2.91
N GLU A 84 8.26 -11.04 -3.97
CA GLU A 84 9.06 -10.78 -5.16
C GLU A 84 8.64 -9.53 -5.93
N LEU A 85 7.40 -9.09 -5.76
CA LEU A 85 6.87 -7.91 -6.46
C LEU A 85 6.93 -6.62 -5.66
N VAL A 86 7.40 -6.66 -4.40
CA VAL A 86 7.35 -5.50 -3.51
C VAL A 86 8.13 -4.32 -4.06
N ASN A 87 9.37 -4.55 -4.50
CA ASN A 87 10.20 -3.45 -5.02
C ASN A 87 9.58 -2.81 -6.25
N GLU A 88 9.03 -3.61 -7.15
CA GLU A 88 8.36 -3.08 -8.33
C GLU A 88 7.07 -2.34 -7.96
N ALA A 89 6.31 -2.87 -7.00
CA ALA A 89 5.12 -2.20 -6.50
C ALA A 89 5.45 -0.82 -5.94
N ILE A 90 6.50 -0.72 -5.14
CA ILE A 90 6.92 0.56 -4.56
C ILE A 90 7.29 1.56 -5.67
N LYS A 91 8.01 1.10 -6.70
CA LYS A 91 8.36 1.97 -7.84
C LYS A 91 7.11 2.50 -8.55
N VAL A 92 6.15 1.63 -8.80
CA VAL A 92 4.90 1.99 -9.45
C VAL A 92 4.13 3.01 -8.61
N ILE A 93 4.04 2.77 -7.30
CA ILE A 93 3.36 3.69 -6.38
C ILE A 93 4.03 5.07 -6.40
N ARG A 94 5.34 5.12 -6.24
CA ARG A 94 6.07 6.39 -6.21
C ARG A 94 5.94 7.17 -7.51
N LYS A 95 5.82 6.49 -8.63
CA LYS A 95 5.67 7.13 -9.94
C LYS A 95 4.33 7.86 -10.07
N ILE A 96 3.29 7.35 -9.43
CA ILE A 96 1.93 7.89 -9.53
C ILE A 96 1.61 8.84 -8.36
N HIS A 97 2.08 8.50 -7.17
CA HIS A 97 1.76 9.22 -5.94
C HIS A 97 2.28 10.65 -6.01
N PRO A 98 1.45 11.67 -5.70
CA PRO A 98 1.86 13.06 -5.84
C PRO A 98 2.72 13.58 -4.69
N TYR A 99 2.78 12.88 -3.56
CA TYR A 99 3.51 13.35 -2.39
C TYR A 99 5.01 13.19 -2.57
N GLU A 100 5.75 14.15 -2.02
CA GLU A 100 7.21 14.10 -1.96
C GLU A 100 7.67 12.85 -1.20
N GLU A 101 7.02 12.57 -0.06
CA GLU A 101 7.31 11.42 0.78
C GLU A 101 6.03 10.61 0.99
N PRO A 102 5.69 9.70 0.06
CA PRO A 102 4.50 8.88 0.21
C PRO A 102 4.65 7.91 1.39
N LEU A 103 3.58 7.75 2.16
CA LEU A 103 3.58 6.77 3.25
C LEU A 103 3.10 5.42 2.72
N VAL A 104 4.02 4.47 2.69
CA VAL A 104 3.75 3.10 2.26
C VAL A 104 4.34 2.16 3.30
N ASN A 105 3.50 1.29 3.85
CA ASN A 105 3.94 0.28 4.80
C ASN A 105 3.96 -1.08 4.14
N VAL A 106 5.01 -1.84 4.41
CA VAL A 106 5.17 -3.22 3.94
C VAL A 106 5.14 -4.11 5.17
N ILE A 107 4.08 -4.88 5.31
CA ILE A 107 3.81 -5.68 6.52
C ILE A 107 3.89 -7.16 6.15
N PRO A 108 4.84 -7.92 6.70
CA PRO A 108 4.90 -9.36 6.46
C PRO A 108 3.64 -10.05 6.96
N LEU A 109 3.12 -10.98 6.16
CA LEU A 109 1.93 -11.76 6.49
C LEU A 109 2.33 -13.16 6.93
N ALA A 110 1.63 -13.68 7.92
CA ALA A 110 1.84 -15.03 8.44
C ALA A 110 0.98 -16.07 7.73
N ASN A 111 0.31 -15.70 6.64
CA ASN A 111 -0.66 -16.57 5.96
C ASN A 111 -0.05 -17.92 5.54
N HIS A 112 1.23 -17.90 5.15
CA HIS A 112 1.94 -19.11 4.71
C HIS A 112 2.13 -20.15 5.83
N LEU A 113 1.95 -19.76 7.09
CA LEU A 113 2.05 -20.67 8.23
C LEU A 113 0.75 -21.44 8.47
N PHE A 114 -0.32 -21.07 7.78
CA PHE A 114 -1.64 -21.65 8.00
C PHE A 114 -2.19 -22.18 6.69
N ASP A 115 -3.06 -23.19 6.77
CA ASP A 115 -3.70 -23.76 5.60
C ASP A 115 -4.94 -22.95 5.23
N MET A 116 -4.74 -21.98 4.35
CA MET A 116 -5.80 -21.06 3.96
C MET A 116 -6.81 -21.71 3.02
N LYS A 117 -6.48 -22.86 2.42
CA LYS A 117 -7.35 -23.52 1.44
C LYS A 117 -8.25 -24.59 2.02
N SER A 118 -7.92 -25.12 3.20
CA SER A 118 -8.74 -26.14 3.83
C SER A 118 -9.92 -25.55 4.59
N MET A 119 -9.96 -24.24 4.71
CA MET A 119 -11.00 -23.52 5.43
C MET A 119 -12.23 -23.43 4.55
N SER A 120 -13.30 -24.11 4.88
CA SER A 120 -14.59 -24.01 4.20
C SER A 120 -14.74 -24.97 3.05
N GLY A 121 -15.96 -25.22 2.69
CA GLY A 121 -16.34 -26.02 1.53
C GLY A 121 -16.34 -25.21 0.22
N GLN A 122 -15.38 -24.36 0.07
CA GLN A 122 -15.24 -23.61 -1.18
C GLN A 122 -14.77 -24.49 -2.31
#